data_b13c95162a31bf9b78b8bc6fbb052f83
#
_entry.id   b13c95162a31bf9b78b8bc6fbb052f83
#
_cell.length_a   1.000
_cell.length_b   1.000
_cell.length_c   1.000
_cell.angle_alpha   90.00
_cell.angle_beta   90.00
_cell.angle_gamma   90.00
#
_symmetry.space_group_name_H-M   'P 1'
#
loop_
_entity.id
_entity.type
_entity.pdbx_description
1 polymer ?
#
loop_
_entity_poly.entity_id
_entity_poly.type
_entity_poly.pdbx_seq_one_letter_code
_entity_poly.pdbx_strand_id
1 'polypeptide(L)'
;TMSGFDALPADARQDRLEPSGAGWEKALANVKASVAGAELPFPQGYVAALFGYRRAARETFAVERSIWIAAPRERVWRAITDPAQIEMWFSPGTSWQLSALEVGGRLFVRNPETGAEMYTQVIELIDPPHRFVTRSAPPETAHVTTYRLQEERGGTRLTITHAGYELEPAEMRWNNMEQNAFGFGMMLENVWAYVEGRTLPYPGGF
;
A
#
# COMPACT_ATOMS: atom_id res chain seq x y z
N THR A 1 -4.42 -9.99 26.52
CA THR A 1 -3.61 -11.16 26.14
C THR A 1 -4.39 -11.94 25.11
N MET A 2 -3.82 -12.18 23.93
CA MET A 2 -4.41 -13.03 22.92
C MET A 2 -4.13 -14.49 23.29
N SER A 3 -5.16 -15.32 23.29
CA SER A 3 -5.06 -16.75 23.58
C SER A 3 -5.64 -17.58 22.42
N GLY A 4 -5.38 -18.88 22.40
CA GLY A 4 -5.89 -19.78 21.35
C GLY A 4 -4.88 -20.12 20.25
N PHE A 5 -3.72 -19.46 20.18
CA PHE A 5 -2.66 -19.81 19.22
C PHE A 5 -2.02 -21.17 19.52
N ASP A 6 -2.15 -21.66 20.76
CA ASP A 6 -1.62 -22.97 21.17
C ASP A 6 -2.31 -24.15 20.47
N ALA A 7 -3.53 -23.92 19.94
CA ALA A 7 -4.27 -24.90 19.14
C ALA A 7 -3.80 -25.00 17.69
N LEU A 8 -2.92 -24.10 17.23
CA LEU A 8 -2.38 -24.11 15.87
C LEU A 8 -1.14 -24.99 15.77
N PRO A 9 -0.88 -25.63 14.60
CA PRO A 9 0.40 -26.23 14.29
C PRO A 9 1.56 -25.25 14.48
N ALA A 10 2.73 -25.74 14.87
CA ALA A 10 3.88 -24.89 15.26
C ALA A 10 4.34 -23.95 14.14
N ASP A 11 4.32 -24.41 12.88
CA ASP A 11 4.61 -23.65 11.69
C ASP A 11 3.60 -22.53 11.40
N ALA A 12 2.30 -22.81 11.58
CA ALA A 12 1.25 -21.81 11.40
C ALA A 12 1.14 -20.82 12.57
N ARG A 13 1.71 -21.17 13.74
CA ARG A 13 1.64 -20.35 14.95
C ARG A 13 2.46 -19.07 14.81
N GLN A 14 3.70 -19.17 14.34
CA GLN A 14 4.58 -18.04 14.19
C GLN A 14 4.10 -17.09 13.11
N ASP A 15 3.67 -17.61 11.96
CA ASP A 15 3.12 -16.82 10.84
C ASP A 15 1.86 -16.03 11.19
N ARG A 16 1.13 -16.42 12.24
CA ARG A 16 -0.07 -15.72 12.71
C ARG A 16 0.14 -14.84 13.93
N LEU A 17 1.11 -15.15 14.77
CA LEU A 17 1.41 -14.37 15.97
C LEU A 17 2.01 -13.00 15.64
N GLU A 18 2.98 -12.94 14.73
CA GLU A 18 3.67 -11.69 14.40
C GLU A 18 2.75 -10.65 13.76
N PRO A 19 1.97 -10.95 12.69
CA PRO A 19 1.04 -9.99 12.10
C PRO A 19 -0.07 -9.57 13.07
N SER A 20 -0.55 -10.51 13.90
CA SER A 20 -1.56 -10.21 14.91
C SER A 20 -1.02 -9.32 16.02
N GLY A 21 0.23 -9.54 16.45
CA GLY A 21 0.92 -8.70 17.42
C GLY A 21 1.04 -7.26 16.98
N ALA A 22 1.54 -7.04 15.77
CA ALA A 22 1.70 -5.71 15.18
C ALA A 22 0.36 -4.96 15.03
N GLY A 23 -0.72 -5.66 14.66
CA GLY A 23 -2.06 -5.08 14.59
C GLY A 23 -2.59 -4.64 15.95
N TRP A 24 -2.37 -5.43 17.00
CA TRP A 24 -2.75 -5.08 18.36
C TRP A 24 -1.94 -3.93 18.93
N GLU A 25 -0.67 -3.82 18.64
CA GLU A 25 0.16 -2.67 19.04
C GLU A 25 -0.39 -1.36 18.48
N LYS A 26 -0.79 -1.34 17.20
CA LYS A 26 -1.41 -0.18 16.57
C LYS A 26 -2.78 0.16 17.20
N ALA A 27 -3.60 -0.85 17.45
CA ALA A 27 -4.88 -0.66 18.11
C ALA A 27 -4.72 -0.09 19.53
N LEU A 28 -3.78 -0.61 20.31
CA LEU A 28 -3.47 -0.12 21.65
C LEU A 28 -2.88 1.28 21.63
N ALA A 29 -2.06 1.62 20.63
CA ALA A 29 -1.55 2.98 20.46
C ALA A 29 -2.69 3.98 20.22
N ASN A 30 -3.67 3.64 19.38
CA ASN A 30 -4.86 4.46 19.19
C ASN A 30 -5.71 4.61 20.46
N VAL A 31 -5.93 3.52 21.18
CA VAL A 31 -6.65 3.57 22.47
C VAL A 31 -5.94 4.48 23.47
N LYS A 32 -4.63 4.33 23.60
CA LYS A 32 -3.81 5.16 24.48
C LYS A 32 -3.88 6.65 24.11
N ALA A 33 -3.77 6.97 22.84
CA ALA A 33 -3.87 8.35 22.33
C ALA A 33 -5.28 8.93 22.58
N SER A 34 -6.33 8.15 22.29
CA SER A 34 -7.72 8.55 22.51
C SER A 34 -8.02 8.86 23.98
N VAL A 35 -7.57 8.01 24.88
CA VAL A 35 -7.74 8.21 26.34
C VAL A 35 -6.97 9.45 26.83
N ALA A 36 -5.83 9.74 26.22
CA ALA A 36 -5.01 10.93 26.53
C ALA A 36 -5.53 12.22 25.87
N GLY A 37 -6.58 12.15 25.05
CA GLY A 37 -7.05 13.29 24.25
C GLY A 37 -6.06 13.74 23.18
N ALA A 38 -5.11 12.88 22.81
CA ALA A 38 -4.11 13.14 21.79
C ALA A 38 -4.58 12.70 20.38
N GLU A 39 -3.92 13.23 19.37
CA GLU A 39 -4.15 12.80 17.99
C GLU A 39 -3.87 11.29 17.81
N LEU A 40 -4.76 10.59 17.10
CA LEU A 40 -4.60 9.16 16.88
C LEU A 40 -3.41 8.89 15.95
N PRO A 41 -2.42 8.09 16.36
CA PRO A 41 -1.29 7.73 15.48
C PRO A 41 -1.74 6.91 14.26
N PHE A 42 -2.86 6.20 14.34
CA PHE A 42 -3.45 5.43 13.24
C PHE A 42 -4.94 5.77 13.07
N PRO A 43 -5.29 6.97 12.55
CA PRO A 43 -6.67 7.47 12.50
C PRO A 43 -7.59 6.67 11.60
N GLN A 44 -7.04 5.85 10.68
CA GLN A 44 -7.83 5.07 9.72
C GLN A 44 -8.44 3.79 10.33
N GLY A 45 -8.00 3.38 11.51
CA GLY A 45 -8.53 2.22 12.22
C GLY A 45 -8.21 0.88 11.52
N TYR A 46 -7.37 0.07 12.13
CA TYR A 46 -6.96 -1.23 11.57
C TYR A 46 -8.13 -2.20 11.33
N VAL A 47 -9.05 -2.29 12.29
CA VAL A 47 -10.13 -3.29 12.27
C VAL A 47 -11.23 -2.94 11.27
N ALA A 48 -11.66 -1.67 11.23
CA ALA A 48 -12.70 -1.23 10.30
C ALA A 48 -12.25 -1.34 8.83
N ALA A 49 -11.00 -1.00 8.56
CA ALA A 49 -10.40 -1.18 7.24
C ALA A 49 -10.35 -2.65 6.81
N LEU A 50 -10.04 -3.57 7.72
CA LEU A 50 -9.97 -5.00 7.43
C LEU A 50 -11.34 -5.61 7.10
N PHE A 51 -12.38 -5.28 7.87
CA PHE A 51 -13.74 -5.81 7.64
C PHE A 51 -14.42 -5.19 6.42
N GLY A 52 -14.27 -3.89 6.21
CA GLY A 52 -14.78 -3.21 5.01
C GLY A 52 -14.11 -3.75 3.74
N TYR A 53 -12.81 -4.00 3.80
CA TYR A 53 -12.04 -4.58 2.72
C TYR A 53 -12.55 -5.97 2.29
N ARG A 54 -12.74 -6.91 3.23
CA ARG A 54 -13.18 -8.28 2.90
C ARG A 54 -14.52 -8.33 2.18
N ARG A 55 -15.41 -7.39 2.48
CA ARG A 55 -16.71 -7.31 1.81
C ARG A 55 -16.57 -6.78 0.39
N ALA A 56 -15.91 -5.65 0.21
CA ALA A 56 -15.71 -5.03 -1.11
C ALA A 56 -14.89 -5.93 -2.04
N ALA A 57 -13.85 -6.58 -1.53
CA ALA A 57 -13.00 -7.48 -2.30
C ALA A 57 -13.76 -8.67 -2.90
N ARG A 58 -14.73 -9.22 -2.17
CA ARG A 58 -15.55 -10.35 -2.65
C ARG A 58 -16.47 -10.00 -3.81
N GLU A 59 -16.88 -8.74 -3.91
CA GLU A 59 -17.81 -8.27 -4.95
C GLU A 59 -17.08 -7.77 -6.19
N THR A 60 -15.87 -7.23 -6.05
CA THR A 60 -15.18 -6.50 -7.12
C THR A 60 -13.88 -7.12 -7.59
N PHE A 61 -13.39 -8.19 -6.93
CA PHE A 61 -12.04 -8.73 -7.15
C PHE A 61 -10.97 -7.62 -7.18
N ALA A 62 -11.11 -6.65 -6.29
CA ALA A 62 -10.20 -5.54 -6.14
C ALA A 62 -9.85 -5.31 -4.66
N VAL A 63 -8.63 -4.85 -4.44
CA VAL A 63 -8.14 -4.37 -3.15
C VAL A 63 -8.24 -2.87 -3.15
N GLU A 64 -8.87 -2.27 -2.13
CA GLU A 64 -8.87 -0.83 -1.94
C GLU A 64 -8.32 -0.47 -0.56
N ARG A 65 -7.43 0.52 -0.52
CA ARG A 65 -6.87 1.10 0.71
C ARG A 65 -6.82 2.60 0.58
N SER A 66 -7.01 3.31 1.67
CA SER A 66 -6.87 4.76 1.67
C SER A 66 -6.25 5.28 2.95
N ILE A 67 -5.56 6.42 2.85
CA ILE A 67 -5.01 7.16 3.98
C ILE A 67 -5.26 8.66 3.78
N TRP A 68 -5.44 9.39 4.88
CA TRP A 68 -5.42 10.85 4.85
C TRP A 68 -4.03 11.36 5.21
N ILE A 69 -3.55 12.37 4.49
CA ILE A 69 -2.21 12.95 4.60
C ILE A 69 -2.35 14.47 4.77
N ALA A 70 -1.73 15.03 5.78
CA ALA A 70 -1.75 16.48 6.08
C ALA A 70 -0.84 17.25 5.11
N ALA A 71 -1.08 17.12 3.80
CA ALA A 71 -0.29 17.80 2.76
C ALA A 71 -1.14 18.10 1.52
N PRO A 72 -0.77 19.12 0.72
CA PRO A 72 -1.41 19.39 -0.57
C PRO A 72 -1.26 18.22 -1.55
N ARG A 73 -2.23 18.08 -2.45
CA ARG A 73 -2.23 17.02 -3.49
C ARG A 73 -0.95 16.99 -4.33
N GLU A 74 -0.42 18.14 -4.67
CA GLU A 74 0.80 18.27 -5.47
C GLU A 74 2.02 17.66 -4.75
N ARG A 75 2.06 17.75 -3.43
CA ARG A 75 3.13 17.13 -2.63
C ARG A 75 2.99 15.61 -2.59
N VAL A 76 1.76 15.11 -2.39
CA VAL A 76 1.45 13.67 -2.41
C VAL A 76 1.65 13.10 -3.81
N TRP A 77 1.22 13.82 -4.86
CA TRP A 77 1.43 13.45 -6.26
C TRP A 77 2.91 13.21 -6.57
N ARG A 78 3.77 14.15 -6.23
CA ARG A 78 5.22 14.00 -6.43
C ARG A 78 5.78 12.79 -5.68
N ALA A 79 5.30 12.53 -4.47
CA ALA A 79 5.76 11.39 -3.69
C ALA A 79 5.50 10.05 -4.39
N ILE A 80 4.37 9.92 -5.13
CA ILE A 80 3.97 8.66 -5.78
C ILE A 80 4.36 8.56 -7.27
N THR A 81 4.87 9.62 -7.88
CA THR A 81 5.20 9.63 -9.32
C THR A 81 6.66 9.94 -9.63
N ASP A 82 7.41 10.49 -8.69
CA ASP A 82 8.83 10.78 -8.84
C ASP A 82 9.67 9.59 -8.34
N PRO A 83 10.43 8.90 -9.20
CA PRO A 83 11.23 7.73 -8.82
C PRO A 83 12.16 7.97 -7.62
N ALA A 84 12.79 9.14 -7.55
CA ALA A 84 13.68 9.49 -6.44
C ALA A 84 12.95 9.58 -5.11
N GLN A 85 11.68 10.00 -5.12
CA GLN A 85 10.84 10.02 -3.93
C GLN A 85 10.26 8.64 -3.60
N ILE A 86 9.89 7.87 -4.62
CA ILE A 86 9.41 6.48 -4.45
C ILE A 86 10.49 5.65 -3.74
N GLU A 87 11.75 5.76 -4.15
CA GLU A 87 12.87 5.07 -3.50
C GLU A 87 12.94 5.35 -1.98
N MET A 88 12.62 6.57 -1.56
CA MET A 88 12.75 6.98 -0.16
C MET A 88 11.73 6.33 0.78
N TRP A 89 10.57 5.96 0.27
CA TRP A 89 9.50 5.42 1.12
C TRP A 89 9.07 3.99 0.75
N PHE A 90 9.32 3.53 -0.49
CA PHE A 90 8.91 2.20 -0.93
C PHE A 90 9.89 1.12 -0.44
N SER A 91 11.13 1.20 -0.87
CA SER A 91 12.19 0.28 -0.47
C SER A 91 13.53 1.00 -0.67
N PRO A 92 14.11 1.56 0.39
CA PRO A 92 15.40 2.23 0.29
C PRO A 92 16.48 1.32 -0.30
N GLY A 93 17.17 1.82 -1.33
CA GLY A 93 18.14 1.04 -2.10
C GLY A 93 17.58 0.29 -3.31
N THR A 94 16.27 0.35 -3.54
CA THR A 94 15.65 -0.16 -4.77
C THR A 94 15.51 0.98 -5.76
N SER A 95 16.42 1.06 -6.74
CA SER A 95 16.44 2.15 -7.70
C SER A 95 15.30 2.06 -8.71
N TRP A 96 14.20 2.74 -8.43
CA TRP A 96 13.10 2.92 -9.35
C TRP A 96 13.50 3.85 -10.49
N GLN A 97 13.07 3.51 -11.70
CA GLN A 97 13.30 4.28 -12.92
C GLN A 97 11.99 4.58 -13.63
N LEU A 98 11.93 5.71 -14.30
CA LEU A 98 10.79 6.13 -15.08
C LEU A 98 11.28 6.48 -16.51
N SER A 99 10.72 5.84 -17.53
CA SER A 99 11.09 6.13 -18.91
C SER A 99 10.54 7.49 -19.37
N ALA A 100 9.28 7.77 -19.01
CA ALA A 100 8.61 9.06 -19.22
C ALA A 100 7.36 9.13 -18.32
N LEU A 101 7.01 10.32 -17.81
CA LEU A 101 5.78 10.55 -17.04
C LEU A 101 4.62 10.89 -17.97
N GLU A 102 4.23 9.94 -18.82
CA GLU A 102 3.15 10.07 -19.82
C GLU A 102 2.48 8.70 -20.04
N VAL A 103 1.33 8.69 -20.71
CA VAL A 103 0.66 7.44 -21.09
C VAL A 103 1.58 6.60 -21.98
N GLY A 104 1.74 5.32 -21.64
CA GLY A 104 2.70 4.41 -22.28
C GLY A 104 4.11 4.46 -21.67
N GLY A 105 4.41 5.43 -20.82
CA GLY A 105 5.64 5.45 -20.02
C GLY A 105 5.70 4.29 -19.03
N ARG A 106 6.90 3.93 -18.58
CA ARG A 106 7.12 2.76 -17.71
C ARG A 106 7.84 3.16 -16.44
N LEU A 107 7.29 2.70 -15.32
CA LEU A 107 7.94 2.73 -14.01
C LEU A 107 8.44 1.32 -13.70
N PHE A 108 9.72 1.15 -13.43
CA PHE A 108 10.35 -0.18 -13.29
C PHE A 108 11.58 -0.13 -12.40
N VAL A 109 12.04 -1.31 -11.98
CA VAL A 109 13.32 -1.52 -11.31
C VAL A 109 14.23 -2.31 -12.26
N ARG A 110 15.53 -2.03 -12.29
CA ARG A 110 16.50 -2.86 -12.99
C ARG A 110 17.15 -3.88 -12.06
N ASN A 111 17.18 -5.12 -12.52
CA ASN A 111 18.00 -6.15 -11.87
C ASN A 111 19.49 -5.71 -11.94
N PRO A 112 20.20 -5.62 -10.83
CA PRO A 112 21.58 -5.12 -10.81
C PRO A 112 22.57 -6.06 -11.51
N GLU A 113 22.26 -7.36 -11.60
CA GLU A 113 23.15 -8.36 -12.20
C GLU A 113 22.93 -8.50 -13.71
N THR A 114 21.67 -8.49 -14.15
CA THR A 114 21.30 -8.77 -15.55
C THR A 114 20.96 -7.52 -16.35
N GLY A 115 20.66 -6.39 -15.70
CA GLY A 115 20.16 -5.16 -16.31
C GLY A 115 18.70 -5.27 -16.79
N ALA A 116 18.04 -6.40 -16.62
CA ALA A 116 16.65 -6.61 -17.03
C ALA A 116 15.67 -5.74 -16.21
N GLU A 117 14.61 -5.27 -16.88
CA GLU A 117 13.51 -4.59 -16.18
C GLU A 117 12.71 -5.59 -15.36
N MET A 118 12.38 -5.21 -14.13
CA MET A 118 11.56 -5.98 -13.19
C MET A 118 10.46 -5.09 -12.62
N TYR A 119 9.37 -5.70 -12.18
CA TYR A 119 8.23 -5.00 -11.57
C TYR A 119 7.70 -3.86 -12.43
N THR A 120 7.74 -4.06 -13.76
CA THR A 120 7.39 -3.02 -14.72
C THR A 120 5.91 -2.68 -14.66
N GLN A 121 5.63 -1.39 -14.48
CA GLN A 121 4.30 -0.79 -14.51
C GLN A 121 4.21 0.13 -15.72
N VAL A 122 3.26 -0.11 -16.61
CA VAL A 122 2.96 0.77 -17.76
C VAL A 122 1.93 1.81 -17.33
N ILE A 123 2.17 3.07 -17.61
CA ILE A 123 1.24 4.16 -17.31
C ILE A 123 0.08 4.12 -18.30
N GLU A 124 -1.15 3.94 -17.81
CA GLU A 124 -2.37 3.94 -18.60
C GLU A 124 -3.13 5.27 -18.56
N LEU A 125 -3.01 5.99 -17.44
CA LEU A 125 -3.63 7.30 -17.28
C LEU A 125 -2.77 8.16 -16.34
N ILE A 126 -2.65 9.42 -16.71
CA ILE A 126 -2.04 10.45 -15.90
C ILE A 126 -2.89 11.72 -15.95
N ASP A 127 -3.45 12.11 -14.80
CA ASP A 127 -4.27 13.30 -14.59
C ASP A 127 -3.78 14.03 -13.32
N PRO A 128 -2.71 14.82 -13.44
CA PRO A 128 -2.10 15.48 -12.29
C PRO A 128 -2.98 16.61 -11.72
N PRO A 129 -3.08 16.76 -10.42
CA PRO A 129 -2.60 15.89 -9.35
C PRO A 129 -3.70 14.96 -8.80
N HIS A 130 -4.62 14.47 -9.65
CA HIS A 130 -5.85 13.81 -9.22
C HIS A 130 -5.83 12.29 -9.35
N ARG A 131 -5.26 11.78 -10.47
CA ARG A 131 -5.36 10.37 -10.80
C ARG A 131 -4.16 9.85 -11.58
N PHE A 132 -3.62 8.73 -11.11
CA PHE A 132 -2.53 8.00 -11.76
C PHE A 132 -2.93 6.53 -11.86
N VAL A 133 -2.82 5.94 -13.06
CA VAL A 133 -3.18 4.54 -13.30
C VAL A 133 -2.02 3.84 -13.99
N THR A 134 -1.65 2.69 -13.43
CA THR A 134 -0.63 1.82 -14.02
C THR A 134 -1.16 0.41 -14.18
N ARG A 135 -0.60 -0.32 -15.14
CA ARG A 135 -0.82 -1.76 -15.34
C ARG A 135 0.50 -2.51 -15.24
N SER A 136 0.51 -3.61 -14.51
CA SER A 136 1.65 -4.52 -14.46
C SER A 136 1.91 -5.11 -15.86
N ALA A 137 3.18 -5.12 -16.29
CA ALA A 137 3.59 -5.70 -17.55
C ALA A 137 3.97 -7.18 -17.38
N PRO A 138 3.84 -8.03 -18.43
CA PRO A 138 4.35 -9.40 -18.40
C PRO A 138 5.82 -9.46 -17.94
N PRO A 139 6.25 -10.51 -17.19
CA PRO A 139 5.53 -11.77 -16.93
C PRO A 139 4.50 -11.74 -15.80
N GLU A 140 4.33 -10.62 -15.11
CA GLU A 140 3.35 -10.49 -14.02
C GLU A 140 1.91 -10.53 -14.56
N THR A 141 0.98 -10.88 -13.69
CA THR A 141 -0.45 -10.76 -14.00
C THR A 141 -0.80 -9.30 -14.26
N ALA A 142 -1.61 -9.05 -15.29
CA ALA A 142 -1.94 -7.69 -15.75
C ALA A 142 -2.89 -6.96 -14.78
N HIS A 143 -2.46 -6.79 -13.54
CA HIS A 143 -3.18 -6.00 -12.54
C HIS A 143 -3.15 -4.51 -12.86
N VAL A 144 -4.24 -3.83 -12.55
CA VAL A 144 -4.36 -2.37 -12.68
C VAL A 144 -4.34 -1.72 -11.31
N THR A 145 -3.40 -0.81 -11.11
CA THR A 145 -3.31 -0.01 -9.89
C THR A 145 -3.75 1.42 -10.18
N THR A 146 -4.79 1.86 -9.50
CA THR A 146 -5.29 3.25 -9.57
C THR A 146 -4.97 3.99 -8.29
N TYR A 147 -4.27 5.11 -8.41
CA TYR A 147 -4.07 6.08 -7.35
C TYR A 147 -5.02 7.24 -7.58
N ARG A 148 -5.83 7.57 -6.56
CA ARG A 148 -6.74 8.73 -6.57
C ARG A 148 -6.39 9.65 -5.41
N LEU A 149 -6.24 10.94 -5.71
CA LEU A 149 -5.95 11.98 -4.74
C LEU A 149 -7.13 12.96 -4.68
N GLN A 150 -7.74 13.06 -3.52
CA GLN A 150 -8.87 13.96 -3.28
C GLN A 150 -8.51 14.93 -2.15
N GLU A 151 -8.84 16.20 -2.35
CA GLU A 151 -8.71 17.17 -1.27
C GLU A 151 -9.73 16.86 -0.18
N GLU A 152 -9.27 16.76 1.05
CA GLU A 152 -10.12 16.47 2.21
C GLU A 152 -9.56 17.17 3.44
N ARG A 153 -10.38 18.01 4.10
CA ARG A 153 -10.05 18.65 5.40
C ARG A 153 -8.70 19.38 5.41
N GLY A 154 -8.36 20.09 4.33
CA GLY A 154 -7.09 20.82 4.22
C GLY A 154 -5.87 19.95 3.96
N GLY A 155 -6.05 18.67 3.71
CA GLY A 155 -5.04 17.70 3.30
C GLY A 155 -5.50 16.89 2.09
N THR A 156 -4.92 15.71 1.91
CA THR A 156 -5.17 14.82 0.78
C THR A 156 -5.61 13.44 1.25
N ARG A 157 -6.74 12.93 0.75
CA ARG A 157 -7.10 11.52 0.78
C ARG A 157 -6.43 10.83 -0.40
N LEU A 158 -5.45 9.97 -0.13
CA LEU A 158 -4.85 9.08 -1.11
C LEU A 158 -5.55 7.72 -1.03
N THR A 159 -6.16 7.29 -2.13
CA THR A 159 -6.79 5.98 -2.27
C THR A 159 -6.06 5.18 -3.34
N ILE A 160 -5.73 3.93 -3.03
CA ILE A 160 -5.20 2.94 -3.98
C ILE A 160 -6.27 1.89 -4.20
N THR A 161 -6.58 1.62 -5.46
CA THR A 161 -7.39 0.46 -5.89
C THR A 161 -6.52 -0.41 -6.78
N HIS A 162 -6.38 -1.68 -6.43
CA HIS A 162 -5.63 -2.68 -7.21
C HIS A 162 -6.60 -3.78 -7.64
N ALA A 163 -6.79 -3.94 -8.94
CA ALA A 163 -7.80 -4.80 -9.56
C ALA A 163 -7.14 -5.74 -10.59
N GLY A 164 -7.89 -6.75 -11.05
CA GLY A 164 -7.42 -7.74 -12.02
C GLY A 164 -7.26 -9.14 -11.42
N TYR A 165 -7.67 -9.35 -10.18
CA TYR A 165 -7.57 -10.64 -9.51
C TYR A 165 -8.46 -11.72 -10.13
N GLU A 166 -9.48 -11.34 -10.90
CA GLU A 166 -10.29 -12.29 -11.69
C GLU A 166 -9.46 -13.04 -12.75
N LEU A 167 -8.30 -12.50 -13.13
CA LEU A 167 -7.35 -13.12 -14.07
C LEU A 167 -6.46 -14.17 -13.40
N GLU A 168 -6.41 -14.21 -12.06
CA GLU A 168 -5.64 -15.19 -11.31
C GLU A 168 -6.37 -16.52 -11.13
N PRO A 169 -5.64 -17.63 -10.94
CA PRO A 169 -6.23 -18.91 -10.54
C PRO A 169 -7.05 -18.75 -9.26
N ALA A 170 -8.24 -19.35 -9.25
CA ALA A 170 -9.22 -19.18 -8.17
C ALA A 170 -8.68 -19.56 -6.79
N GLU A 171 -7.81 -20.58 -6.74
CA GLU A 171 -7.17 -21.08 -5.51
C GLU A 171 -6.15 -20.12 -4.91
N MET A 172 -5.53 -19.25 -5.72
CA MET A 172 -4.52 -18.28 -5.27
C MET A 172 -5.11 -16.90 -4.98
N ARG A 173 -6.19 -16.57 -5.66
CA ARG A 173 -6.81 -15.24 -5.71
C ARG A 173 -6.99 -14.58 -4.34
N TRP A 174 -7.63 -15.29 -3.42
CA TRP A 174 -7.93 -14.74 -2.10
C TRP A 174 -6.69 -14.50 -1.26
N ASN A 175 -5.74 -15.43 -1.30
CA ASN A 175 -4.48 -15.28 -0.60
C ASN A 175 -3.70 -14.07 -1.14
N ASN A 176 -3.62 -13.92 -2.46
CA ASN A 176 -2.93 -12.80 -3.10
C ASN A 176 -3.63 -11.47 -2.80
N MET A 177 -4.97 -11.44 -2.81
CA MET A 177 -5.73 -10.24 -2.40
C MET A 177 -5.46 -9.86 -0.94
N GLU A 178 -5.41 -10.83 -0.01
CA GLU A 178 -5.12 -10.54 1.40
C GLU A 178 -3.68 -10.03 1.59
N GLN A 179 -2.70 -10.64 0.94
CA GLN A 179 -1.30 -10.21 0.99
C GLN A 179 -1.14 -8.80 0.41
N ASN A 180 -1.69 -8.54 -0.76
CA ASN A 180 -1.63 -7.22 -1.40
C ASN A 180 -2.36 -6.16 -0.58
N ALA A 181 -3.49 -6.51 0.04
CA ALA A 181 -4.20 -5.60 0.91
C ALA A 181 -3.37 -5.19 2.15
N PHE A 182 -2.61 -6.12 2.70
CA PHE A 182 -1.70 -5.85 3.80
C PHE A 182 -0.52 -4.99 3.31
N GLY A 183 0.13 -5.38 2.22
CA GLY A 183 1.24 -4.61 1.62
C GLY A 183 0.86 -3.18 1.24
N PHE A 184 -0.30 -2.96 0.61
CA PHE A 184 -0.79 -1.61 0.31
C PHE A 184 -1.10 -0.79 1.56
N GLY A 185 -1.52 -1.42 2.65
CA GLY A 185 -1.67 -0.74 3.94
C GLY A 185 -0.34 -0.19 4.44
N MET A 186 0.70 -1.03 4.48
CA MET A 186 2.06 -0.66 4.88
C MET A 186 2.65 0.41 3.96
N MET A 187 2.45 0.26 2.65
CA MET A 187 2.88 1.21 1.63
C MET A 187 2.28 2.60 1.88
N LEU A 188 0.98 2.69 2.12
CA LEU A 188 0.31 3.96 2.39
C LEU A 188 0.80 4.62 3.68
N GLU A 189 1.07 3.84 4.72
CA GLU A 189 1.64 4.36 5.97
C GLU A 189 3.05 4.92 5.75
N ASN A 190 3.88 4.30 4.89
CA ASN A 190 5.18 4.83 4.52
C ASN A 190 5.06 6.13 3.69
N VAL A 191 4.15 6.18 2.71
CA VAL A 191 3.88 7.42 1.94
C VAL A 191 3.45 8.55 2.86
N TRP A 192 2.51 8.28 3.78
CA TRP A 192 2.05 9.26 4.77
C TRP A 192 3.21 9.78 5.62
N ALA A 193 4.00 8.89 6.20
CA ALA A 193 5.13 9.26 7.04
C ALA A 193 6.18 10.07 6.27
N TYR A 194 6.51 9.65 5.06
CA TYR A 194 7.46 10.34 4.18
C TYR A 194 6.98 11.76 3.83
N VAL A 195 5.73 11.90 3.42
CA VAL A 195 5.16 13.19 3.00
C VAL A 195 5.10 14.17 4.18
N GLU A 196 4.77 13.69 5.38
CA GLU A 196 4.72 14.50 6.59
C GLU A 196 6.07 14.66 7.32
N GLY A 197 7.17 14.11 6.75
CA GLY A 197 8.51 14.23 7.34
C GLY A 197 8.69 13.42 8.63
N ARG A 198 7.97 12.31 8.78
CA ARG A 198 8.01 11.39 9.92
C ARG A 198 8.96 10.22 9.66
N THR A 199 9.34 9.50 10.69
CA THR A 199 10.04 8.24 10.56
C THR A 199 9.14 7.20 9.88
N LEU A 200 9.67 6.49 8.88
CA LEU A 200 8.94 5.45 8.18
C LEU A 200 8.57 4.30 9.14
N PRO A 201 7.30 3.88 9.18
CA PRO A 201 6.89 2.69 9.96
C PRO A 201 7.56 1.41 9.47
N TYR A 202 7.84 1.33 8.16
CA TYR A 202 8.44 0.14 7.51
C TYR A 202 9.66 0.56 6.68
N PRO A 203 10.82 0.87 7.32
CA PRO A 203 12.00 1.39 6.62
C PRO A 203 12.71 0.34 5.77
N GLY A 204 12.45 -0.95 5.98
CA GLY A 204 13.00 -2.07 5.19
C GLY A 204 12.16 -2.46 3.97
N GLY A 205 11.07 -1.76 3.68
CA GLY A 205 10.07 -2.14 2.68
C GLY A 205 8.94 -3.01 3.28
N PHE A 206 8.13 -3.62 2.41
CA PHE A 206 6.92 -4.40 2.76
C PHE A 206 6.66 -5.52 1.76
#